data_f80663b9fdffd189eefe8b13f6a9896d
#
_entry.id   f80663b9fdffd189eefe8b13f6a9896d
#
_cell.length_a   1.000
_cell.length_b   1.000
_cell.length_c   1.000
_cell.angle_alpha   90.00
_cell.angle_beta   90.00
_cell.angle_gamma   90.00
#
_symmetry.space_group_name_H-M   'P 1'
#
loop_
_entity.id
_entity.type
_entity.pdbx_description
1 polymer ?
#
loop_
_entity_poly.entity_id
_entity_poly.type
_entity_poly.pdbx_seq_one_letter_code
_entity_poly.pdbx_strand_id
1 'polypeptide(L)'
;MTFFSDTDCDITPKECAAYGIKLISMPYTVGDQVIYPYIDFDEFDSHKFYDMLRAGTMPTTSAMSEEAYIQHFEPEFAAGNDILYVHFSSGTSNTFTIMNQAVEKLKAKYPERKFYSIDTLGITALSYNIVLEAADLYKAGKTAEEIVAWAKVEVPKFPMYFFADDLKFFRRSGRVSGLAATMGGFIGIRPIIYLNDEGKMVSIGKETGRAKAIARLVQYVEDLGEDVKAHRVLIGHSDCPDIAAEAERQLKEKFGQDLNVITNVVNPTIGSHCGPNAIGICFHAKHR
;
A
#
# COMPACT_ATOMS: atom_id res chain seq x y z
N MET A 1 -16.84 17.68 3.19
CA MET A 1 -16.35 16.28 3.03
C MET A 1 -14.97 16.19 3.65
N THR A 2 -14.72 15.17 4.43
CA THR A 2 -13.40 14.88 5.02
C THR A 2 -12.78 13.68 4.30
N PHE A 3 -11.54 13.81 3.87
CA PHE A 3 -10.78 12.75 3.22
C PHE A 3 -9.95 11.99 4.26
N PHE A 4 -10.08 10.65 4.29
CA PHE A 4 -9.29 9.74 5.11
C PHE A 4 -8.42 8.83 4.25
N SER A 5 -7.23 8.50 4.74
CA SER A 5 -6.43 7.39 4.29
C SER A 5 -5.80 6.67 5.48
N ASP A 6 -5.05 5.60 5.26
CA ASP A 6 -4.44 4.81 6.31
C ASP A 6 -2.93 4.61 6.10
N THR A 7 -2.24 4.21 7.18
CA THR A 7 -0.79 4.03 7.14
C THR A 7 -0.34 2.88 6.24
N ASP A 8 -1.20 1.90 5.93
CA ASP A 8 -0.86 0.79 5.04
C ASP A 8 -0.84 1.18 3.55
N CYS A 9 -1.30 2.43 3.27
CA CYS A 9 -1.07 3.13 2.01
C CYS A 9 0.29 3.86 1.96
N ASP A 10 1.16 3.72 2.95
CA ASP A 10 2.47 4.40 3.06
C ASP A 10 2.43 5.94 3.08
N ILE A 11 1.26 6.57 3.11
CA ILE A 11 1.16 8.03 3.21
C ILE A 11 1.57 8.50 4.61
N THR A 12 2.39 9.55 4.67
CA THR A 12 2.92 10.09 5.92
C THR A 12 2.03 11.20 6.50
N PRO A 13 2.12 11.52 7.82
CA PRO A 13 1.43 12.66 8.40
C PRO A 13 1.73 14.00 7.72
N LYS A 14 2.97 14.19 7.26
CA LYS A 14 3.39 15.39 6.54
C LYS A 14 2.63 15.57 5.23
N GLU A 15 2.50 14.50 4.47
CA GLU A 15 1.76 14.49 3.21
C GLU A 15 0.25 14.62 3.46
N CYS A 16 -0.27 13.91 4.46
CA CYS A 16 -1.66 14.07 4.87
C CYS A 16 -2.00 15.53 5.20
N ALA A 17 -1.12 16.21 5.95
CA ALA A 17 -1.30 17.64 6.26
C ALA A 17 -1.27 18.53 5.00
N ALA A 18 -0.42 18.22 4.00
CA ALA A 18 -0.32 18.97 2.75
C ALA A 18 -1.58 18.87 1.87
N TYR A 19 -2.30 17.76 1.98
CA TYR A 19 -3.55 17.50 1.22
C TYR A 19 -4.83 17.70 2.06
N GLY A 20 -4.74 17.89 3.38
CA GLY A 20 -5.88 17.95 4.27
C GLY A 20 -6.54 16.58 4.51
N ILE A 21 -5.74 15.52 4.45
CA ILE A 21 -6.17 14.12 4.68
C ILE A 21 -6.04 13.80 6.16
N LYS A 22 -7.01 13.07 6.73
CA LYS A 22 -6.94 12.48 8.05
C LYS A 22 -6.38 11.06 7.96
N LEU A 23 -5.32 10.79 8.73
CA LEU A 23 -4.62 9.52 8.70
C LEU A 23 -5.18 8.57 9.76
N ILE A 24 -5.49 7.34 9.36
CA ILE A 24 -5.83 6.23 10.24
C ILE A 24 -4.59 5.37 10.44
N SER A 25 -4.18 5.18 11.69
CA SER A 25 -3.02 4.37 12.03
C SER A 25 -3.39 2.89 12.11
N MET A 26 -2.80 2.06 11.26
CA MET A 26 -2.96 0.60 11.27
C MET A 26 -1.92 -0.02 12.19
N PRO A 27 -2.32 -0.77 13.24
CA PRO A 27 -1.39 -1.24 14.27
C PRO A 27 -0.59 -2.48 13.85
N TYR A 28 0.59 -2.61 14.46
CA TYR A 28 1.35 -3.85 14.51
C TYR A 28 1.76 -4.18 15.95
N THR A 29 2.14 -5.43 16.20
CA THR A 29 2.45 -5.92 17.54
C THR A 29 3.84 -6.54 17.59
N VAL A 30 4.66 -6.12 18.55
CA VAL A 30 5.98 -6.68 18.86
C VAL A 30 5.94 -7.26 20.26
N GLY A 31 6.10 -8.58 20.39
CA GLY A 31 5.84 -9.25 21.67
C GLY A 31 4.40 -9.04 22.11
N ASP A 32 4.20 -8.41 23.26
CA ASP A 32 2.87 -8.08 23.82
C ASP A 32 2.49 -6.60 23.60
N GLN A 33 3.35 -5.81 22.95
CA GLN A 33 3.12 -4.39 22.74
C GLN A 33 2.45 -4.15 21.39
N VAL A 34 1.26 -3.56 21.40
CA VAL A 34 0.59 -3.02 20.21
C VAL A 34 1.12 -1.62 19.97
N ILE A 35 1.54 -1.34 18.74
CA ILE A 35 2.15 -0.08 18.32
C ILE A 35 1.33 0.51 17.17
N TYR A 36 0.96 1.77 17.30
CA TYR A 36 0.23 2.53 16.29
C TYR A 36 1.19 3.51 15.61
N PRO A 37 1.57 3.30 14.33
CA PRO A 37 2.40 4.24 13.59
C PRO A 37 1.89 5.68 13.65
N TYR A 38 2.80 6.64 13.88
CA TYR A 38 2.52 8.07 13.98
C TYR A 38 1.56 8.49 15.12
N ILE A 39 1.27 7.58 16.05
CA ILE A 39 0.63 7.85 17.34
C ILE A 39 1.62 7.56 18.46
N ASP A 40 2.27 6.40 18.43
CA ASP A 40 3.26 5.99 19.42
C ASP A 40 4.69 6.47 19.09
N PHE A 41 4.88 7.01 17.89
CA PHE A 41 6.11 7.68 17.45
C PHE A 41 5.78 8.74 16.36
N ASP A 42 6.53 9.83 16.32
CA ASP A 42 6.30 10.92 15.35
C ASP A 42 6.89 10.61 13.97
N GLU A 43 8.06 9.96 13.93
CA GLU A 43 8.78 9.60 12.71
C GLU A 43 9.07 8.10 12.68
N PHE A 44 8.92 7.50 11.52
CA PHE A 44 9.24 6.10 11.31
C PHE A 44 10.74 5.91 11.05
N ASP A 45 11.47 5.43 12.08
CA ASP A 45 12.84 4.95 11.92
C ASP A 45 12.84 3.56 11.25
N SER A 46 12.81 3.57 9.93
CA SER A 46 12.73 2.36 9.13
C SER A 46 13.94 1.45 9.33
N HIS A 47 15.14 2.04 9.45
CA HIS A 47 16.36 1.26 9.62
C HIS A 47 16.33 0.47 10.92
N LYS A 48 15.99 1.13 12.03
CA LYS A 48 15.82 0.47 13.33
C LYS A 48 14.76 -0.62 13.30
N PHE A 49 13.62 -0.37 12.66
CA PHE A 49 12.55 -1.36 12.55
C PHE A 49 13.00 -2.59 11.74
N TYR A 50 13.56 -2.39 10.56
CA TYR A 50 13.98 -3.50 9.70
C TYR A 50 15.21 -4.23 10.25
N ASP A 51 16.09 -3.58 11.02
CA ASP A 51 17.18 -4.26 11.73
C ASP A 51 16.66 -5.17 12.85
N MET A 52 15.63 -4.77 13.55
CA MET A 52 14.92 -5.65 14.49
C MET A 52 14.38 -6.91 13.79
N LEU A 53 13.85 -6.78 12.58
CA LEU A 53 13.41 -7.94 11.77
C LEU A 53 14.58 -8.81 11.32
N ARG A 54 15.71 -8.19 10.90
CA ARG A 54 16.96 -8.91 10.55
C ARG A 54 17.51 -9.69 11.75
N ALA A 55 17.40 -9.14 12.95
CA ALA A 55 17.77 -9.80 14.20
C ALA A 55 16.83 -10.95 14.61
N GLY A 56 15.73 -11.19 13.86
CA GLY A 56 14.83 -12.33 14.07
C GLY A 56 13.50 -12.01 14.73
N THR A 57 13.24 -10.76 15.08
CA THR A 57 11.91 -10.38 15.58
C THR A 57 10.87 -10.54 14.48
N MET A 58 9.70 -11.06 14.84
CA MET A 58 8.62 -11.37 13.92
C MET A 58 7.32 -10.71 14.41
N PRO A 59 7.08 -9.42 14.11
CA PRO A 59 5.86 -8.73 14.51
C PRO A 59 4.61 -9.39 13.91
N THR A 60 3.46 -9.18 14.53
CA THR A 60 2.14 -9.58 14.01
C THR A 60 1.29 -8.34 13.76
N THR A 61 0.18 -8.51 13.07
CA THR A 61 -0.81 -7.44 12.86
C THR A 61 -2.20 -7.94 13.21
N SER A 62 -3.07 -7.02 13.58
CA SER A 62 -4.49 -7.29 13.83
C SER A 62 -5.36 -6.32 13.05
N ALA A 63 -6.59 -6.73 12.77
CA ALA A 63 -7.62 -5.81 12.29
C ALA A 63 -7.92 -4.75 13.35
N MET A 64 -8.27 -3.55 12.91
CA MET A 64 -8.81 -2.53 13.81
C MET A 64 -10.16 -2.95 14.36
N SER A 65 -10.48 -2.50 15.57
CA SER A 65 -11.79 -2.73 16.18
C SER A 65 -12.86 -1.81 15.55
N GLU A 66 -14.09 -2.22 15.66
CA GLU A 66 -15.24 -1.40 15.27
C GLU A 66 -15.25 -0.05 15.99
N GLU A 67 -14.97 -0.07 17.31
CA GLU A 67 -14.89 1.12 18.13
C GLU A 67 -13.84 2.12 17.63
N ALA A 68 -12.67 1.64 17.21
CA ALA A 68 -11.63 2.49 16.66
C ALA A 68 -12.09 3.19 15.36
N TYR A 69 -12.80 2.50 14.47
CA TYR A 69 -13.41 3.13 13.28
C TYR A 69 -14.47 4.16 13.64
N ILE A 70 -15.32 3.86 14.62
CA ILE A 70 -16.33 4.82 15.11
C ILE A 70 -15.64 6.08 15.64
N GLN A 71 -14.58 5.95 16.45
CA GLN A 71 -13.83 7.09 16.98
C GLN A 71 -13.23 7.98 15.89
N HIS A 72 -12.86 7.44 14.73
CA HIS A 72 -12.39 8.22 13.59
C HIS A 72 -13.52 8.91 12.82
N PHE A 73 -14.64 8.24 12.59
CA PHE A 73 -15.65 8.68 11.64
C PHE A 73 -16.79 9.48 12.30
N GLU A 74 -17.18 9.13 13.52
CA GLU A 74 -18.31 9.78 14.19
C GLU A 74 -18.16 11.28 14.40
N PRO A 75 -16.96 11.81 14.78
CA PRO A 75 -16.79 13.26 14.92
C PRO A 75 -17.06 14.02 13.62
N GLU A 76 -16.75 13.43 12.46
CA GLU A 76 -16.99 14.04 11.16
C GLU A 76 -18.48 14.06 10.83
N PHE A 77 -19.17 12.95 11.03
CA PHE A 77 -20.61 12.86 10.82
C PHE A 77 -21.37 13.81 11.75
N ALA A 78 -20.97 13.88 13.02
CA ALA A 78 -21.55 14.81 13.99
C ALA A 78 -21.31 16.28 13.60
N ALA A 79 -20.17 16.61 12.98
CA ALA A 79 -19.85 17.92 12.45
C ALA A 79 -20.56 18.25 11.11
N GLY A 80 -21.34 17.32 10.57
CA GLY A 80 -22.07 17.48 9.31
C GLY A 80 -21.23 17.20 8.06
N ASN A 81 -20.07 16.58 8.20
CA ASN A 81 -19.21 16.22 7.07
C ASN A 81 -19.55 14.83 6.53
N ASP A 82 -19.56 14.68 5.22
CA ASP A 82 -19.47 13.39 4.56
C ASP A 82 -18.01 12.92 4.55
N ILE A 83 -17.80 11.62 4.39
CA ILE A 83 -16.47 11.01 4.44
C ILE A 83 -16.12 10.37 3.10
N LEU A 84 -14.89 10.61 2.61
CA LEU A 84 -14.21 9.83 1.58
C LEU A 84 -13.03 9.10 2.24
N TYR A 85 -13.02 7.78 2.19
CA TYR A 85 -11.90 6.97 2.67
C TYR A 85 -11.28 6.17 1.52
N VAL A 86 -10.04 6.51 1.18
CA VAL A 86 -9.21 5.77 0.23
C VAL A 86 -8.27 4.90 1.03
N HIS A 87 -8.40 3.59 0.90
CA HIS A 87 -7.78 2.63 1.81
C HIS A 87 -7.04 1.50 1.09
N PHE A 88 -6.12 0.84 1.80
CA PHE A 88 -5.44 -0.33 1.28
C PHE A 88 -6.40 -1.50 0.99
N SER A 89 -5.90 -2.57 0.33
CA SER A 89 -6.73 -3.66 -0.18
C SER A 89 -7.52 -4.42 0.87
N SER A 90 -8.83 -4.51 0.68
CA SER A 90 -9.70 -5.43 1.42
C SER A 90 -9.39 -6.91 1.14
N GLY A 91 -8.72 -7.23 0.03
CA GLY A 91 -8.29 -8.59 -0.31
C GLY A 91 -7.18 -9.16 0.59
N THR A 92 -6.51 -8.31 1.39
CA THR A 92 -5.41 -8.72 2.28
C THR A 92 -5.76 -8.69 3.77
N SER A 93 -6.88 -8.06 4.15
CA SER A 93 -7.26 -7.87 5.55
C SER A 93 -8.78 -7.89 5.74
N ASN A 94 -9.25 -8.48 6.85
CA ASN A 94 -10.65 -8.46 7.23
C ASN A 94 -11.09 -7.16 7.94
N THR A 95 -10.18 -6.21 8.12
CA THR A 95 -10.46 -4.95 8.84
C THR A 95 -11.63 -4.18 8.22
N PHE A 96 -11.82 -4.26 6.90
CA PHE A 96 -12.87 -3.54 6.18
C PHE A 96 -14.27 -4.14 6.36
N THR A 97 -14.39 -5.43 6.71
CA THR A 97 -15.67 -5.99 7.18
C THR A 97 -16.09 -5.32 8.50
N ILE A 98 -15.14 -5.12 9.41
CA ILE A 98 -15.38 -4.44 10.69
C ILE A 98 -15.68 -2.95 10.46
N MET A 99 -14.92 -2.29 9.58
CA MET A 99 -15.19 -0.91 9.17
C MET A 99 -16.62 -0.74 8.65
N ASN A 100 -17.08 -1.63 7.77
CA ASN A 100 -18.41 -1.56 7.23
C ASN A 100 -19.50 -1.71 8.32
N GLN A 101 -19.28 -2.54 9.35
CA GLN A 101 -20.17 -2.63 10.50
C GLN A 101 -20.23 -1.31 11.28
N ALA A 102 -19.08 -0.67 11.51
CA ALA A 102 -19.02 0.66 12.12
C ALA A 102 -19.79 1.71 11.31
N VAL A 103 -19.57 1.73 9.99
CA VAL A 103 -20.21 2.66 9.07
C VAL A 103 -21.73 2.47 9.07
N GLU A 104 -22.26 1.24 9.05
CA GLU A 104 -23.69 0.99 9.10
C GLU A 104 -24.34 1.48 10.42
N LYS A 105 -23.64 1.32 11.55
CA LYS A 105 -24.10 1.89 12.84
C LYS A 105 -24.13 3.42 12.80
N LEU A 106 -23.10 4.03 12.23
CA LEU A 106 -23.02 5.48 12.10
C LEU A 106 -24.08 6.03 11.14
N LYS A 107 -24.36 5.37 10.02
CA LYS A 107 -25.44 5.74 9.10
C LYS A 107 -26.83 5.67 9.76
N ALA A 108 -27.06 4.69 10.63
CA ALA A 108 -28.31 4.63 11.40
C ALA A 108 -28.47 5.83 12.36
N LYS A 109 -27.36 6.35 12.90
CA LYS A 109 -27.35 7.52 13.79
C LYS A 109 -27.35 8.85 13.02
N TYR A 110 -26.70 8.89 11.86
CA TYR A 110 -26.54 10.06 11.01
C TYR A 110 -27.00 9.79 9.57
N PRO A 111 -28.32 9.59 9.34
CA PRO A 111 -28.86 9.07 8.06
C PRO A 111 -28.62 10.01 6.87
N GLU A 112 -28.35 11.30 7.13
CA GLU A 112 -28.08 12.29 6.09
C GLU A 112 -26.62 12.32 5.63
N ARG A 113 -25.74 11.61 6.34
CA ARG A 113 -24.32 11.59 6.05
C ARG A 113 -23.97 10.49 5.06
N LYS A 114 -23.03 10.80 4.17
CA LYS A 114 -22.55 9.86 3.17
C LYS A 114 -21.15 9.37 3.52
N PHE A 115 -20.92 8.09 3.31
CA PHE A 115 -19.61 7.45 3.40
C PHE A 115 -19.25 6.88 2.04
N TYR A 116 -18.15 7.35 1.50
CA TYR A 116 -17.57 6.88 0.24
C TYR A 116 -16.29 6.11 0.54
N SER A 117 -16.20 4.89 0.01
CA SER A 117 -15.04 4.01 0.18
C SER A 117 -14.42 3.73 -1.18
N ILE A 118 -13.11 3.91 -1.28
CA ILE A 118 -12.31 3.52 -2.43
C ILE A 118 -11.30 2.48 -1.95
N ASP A 119 -11.55 1.22 -2.34
CA ASP A 119 -10.58 0.15 -2.17
C ASP A 119 -9.53 0.28 -3.28
N THR A 120 -8.27 0.52 -2.88
CA THR A 120 -7.18 0.61 -3.84
C THR A 120 -6.83 -0.74 -4.47
N LEU A 121 -7.34 -1.85 -3.90
CA LEU A 121 -6.95 -3.21 -4.26
C LEU A 121 -5.44 -3.41 -4.23
N GLY A 122 -4.77 -2.61 -3.41
CA GLY A 122 -3.32 -2.50 -3.30
C GLY A 122 -2.82 -2.40 -1.87
N ILE A 123 -1.52 -2.40 -1.74
CA ILE A 123 -0.78 -2.14 -0.50
C ILE A 123 0.41 -1.23 -0.83
N THR A 124 0.95 -0.54 0.17
CA THR A 124 2.19 0.24 0.03
C THR A 124 2.21 1.13 -1.23
N ALA A 125 3.25 1.06 -2.07
CA ALA A 125 3.44 1.88 -3.25
C ALA A 125 2.24 1.92 -4.21
N LEU A 126 1.46 0.83 -4.36
CA LEU A 126 0.26 0.83 -5.19
C LEU A 126 -0.84 1.69 -4.55
N SER A 127 -1.15 1.43 -3.27
CA SER A 127 -2.15 2.22 -2.55
C SER A 127 -1.72 3.67 -2.46
N TYR A 128 -0.43 3.92 -2.21
CA TYR A 128 0.14 5.25 -2.14
C TYR A 128 -0.07 6.03 -3.44
N ASN A 129 0.19 5.41 -4.60
CA ASN A 129 -0.05 6.03 -5.90
C ASN A 129 -1.52 6.46 -6.06
N ILE A 130 -2.45 5.55 -5.76
CA ILE A 130 -3.89 5.82 -5.87
C ILE A 130 -4.34 6.90 -4.87
N VAL A 131 -3.81 6.89 -3.64
CA VAL A 131 -4.10 7.93 -2.64
C VAL A 131 -3.63 9.29 -3.14
N LEU A 132 -2.42 9.38 -3.72
CA LEU A 132 -1.91 10.64 -4.27
C LEU A 132 -2.74 11.14 -5.46
N GLU A 133 -3.14 10.25 -6.39
CA GLU A 133 -4.02 10.61 -7.51
C GLU A 133 -5.39 11.13 -7.01
N ALA A 134 -6.00 10.42 -6.05
CA ALA A 134 -7.25 10.86 -5.43
C ALA A 134 -7.10 12.17 -4.65
N ALA A 135 -5.96 12.38 -3.99
CA ALA A 135 -5.64 13.59 -3.25
C ALA A 135 -5.45 14.81 -4.18
N ASP A 136 -4.85 14.62 -5.35
CA ASP A 136 -4.74 15.67 -6.36
C ASP A 136 -6.12 16.07 -6.90
N LEU A 137 -7.01 15.12 -7.13
CA LEU A 137 -8.41 15.38 -7.51
C LEU A 137 -9.16 16.12 -6.40
N TYR A 138 -8.99 15.71 -5.15
CA TYR A 138 -9.58 16.36 -3.98
C TYR A 138 -9.10 17.81 -3.85
N LYS A 139 -7.80 18.05 -3.99
CA LYS A 139 -7.19 19.38 -3.96
C LYS A 139 -7.65 20.26 -5.13
N ALA A 140 -7.95 19.65 -6.28
CA ALA A 140 -8.57 20.31 -7.43
C ALA A 140 -10.06 20.63 -7.24
N GLY A 141 -10.65 20.30 -6.08
CA GLY A 141 -12.05 20.60 -5.74
C GLY A 141 -13.06 19.58 -6.29
N LYS A 142 -12.62 18.40 -6.69
CA LYS A 142 -13.53 17.32 -7.13
C LYS A 142 -14.40 16.83 -5.97
N THR A 143 -15.64 16.49 -6.28
CA THR A 143 -16.57 15.89 -5.32
C THR A 143 -16.21 14.44 -5.02
N ALA A 144 -16.73 13.88 -3.91
CA ALA A 144 -16.53 12.46 -3.60
C ALA A 144 -17.06 11.54 -4.72
N GLU A 145 -18.21 11.89 -5.29
CA GLU A 145 -18.81 11.13 -6.39
C GLU A 145 -17.91 11.12 -7.65
N GLU A 146 -17.30 12.27 -7.99
CA GLU A 146 -16.35 12.35 -9.11
C GLU A 146 -15.08 11.52 -8.84
N ILE A 147 -14.54 11.57 -7.61
CA ILE A 147 -13.34 10.81 -7.24
C ILE A 147 -13.66 9.30 -7.23
N VAL A 148 -14.81 8.89 -6.72
CA VAL A 148 -15.27 7.49 -6.77
C VAL A 148 -15.49 7.03 -8.21
N ALA A 149 -16.06 7.89 -9.07
CA ALA A 149 -16.23 7.56 -10.49
C ALA A 149 -14.89 7.39 -11.20
N TRP A 150 -13.91 8.27 -10.92
CA TRP A 150 -12.54 8.14 -11.39
C TRP A 150 -11.91 6.82 -10.90
N ALA A 151 -12.02 6.50 -9.61
CA ALA A 151 -11.41 5.31 -9.03
C ALA A 151 -11.93 4.01 -9.66
N LYS A 152 -13.22 3.92 -10.01
CA LYS A 152 -13.80 2.75 -10.69
C LYS A 152 -13.16 2.47 -12.04
N VAL A 153 -12.66 3.50 -12.73
CA VAL A 153 -12.01 3.37 -14.04
C VAL A 153 -10.51 3.20 -13.92
N GLU A 154 -9.88 3.96 -13.00
CA GLU A 154 -8.42 4.07 -12.96
C GLU A 154 -7.75 3.07 -12.00
N VAL A 155 -8.36 2.73 -10.85
CA VAL A 155 -7.75 1.77 -9.91
C VAL A 155 -7.36 0.44 -10.58
N PRO A 156 -8.18 -0.15 -11.48
CA PRO A 156 -7.79 -1.37 -12.20
C PRO A 156 -6.60 -1.21 -13.16
N LYS A 157 -6.16 0.02 -13.44
CA LYS A 157 -5.03 0.31 -14.32
C LYS A 157 -3.70 0.48 -13.59
N PHE A 158 -3.66 0.32 -12.28
CA PHE A 158 -2.44 0.42 -11.49
C PHE A 158 -1.98 -0.97 -11.03
N PRO A 159 -1.15 -1.70 -11.78
CA PRO A 159 -0.49 -2.91 -11.32
C PRO A 159 0.68 -2.58 -10.39
N MET A 160 1.00 -3.52 -9.51
CA MET A 160 2.25 -3.54 -8.76
C MET A 160 2.86 -4.94 -8.81
N TYR A 161 4.12 -5.01 -9.23
CA TYR A 161 4.94 -6.21 -9.20
C TYR A 161 6.06 -6.03 -8.19
N PHE A 162 6.34 -7.07 -7.41
CA PHE A 162 7.34 -6.98 -6.36
C PHE A 162 8.03 -8.33 -6.11
N PHE A 163 9.18 -8.28 -5.44
CA PHE A 163 9.85 -9.45 -4.87
C PHE A 163 10.38 -9.14 -3.47
N ALA A 164 10.73 -10.17 -2.72
CA ALA A 164 11.45 -10.07 -1.46
C ALA A 164 12.60 -11.07 -1.40
N ASP A 165 13.66 -10.71 -0.66
CA ASP A 165 14.81 -11.59 -0.45
C ASP A 165 14.50 -12.71 0.55
N ASP A 166 13.76 -12.41 1.62
CA ASP A 166 13.43 -13.34 2.69
C ASP A 166 11.92 -13.63 2.71
N LEU A 167 11.58 -14.83 2.31
CA LEU A 167 10.18 -15.26 2.20
C LEU A 167 9.57 -15.76 3.51
N LYS A 168 10.34 -15.81 4.61
CA LYS A 168 9.83 -16.30 5.89
C LYS A 168 8.67 -15.45 6.43
N PHE A 169 8.74 -14.12 6.20
CA PHE A 169 7.69 -13.19 6.60
C PHE A 169 6.40 -13.44 5.82
N PHE A 170 6.46 -13.54 4.49
CA PHE A 170 5.30 -13.86 3.65
C PHE A 170 4.72 -15.24 3.97
N ARG A 171 5.56 -16.26 4.20
CA ARG A 171 5.11 -17.61 4.58
C ARG A 171 4.34 -17.58 5.89
N ARG A 172 4.86 -16.87 6.89
CA ARG A 172 4.19 -16.74 8.18
C ARG A 172 2.88 -15.97 8.07
N SER A 173 2.87 -14.90 7.29
CA SER A 173 1.69 -14.05 7.13
C SER A 173 0.55 -14.74 6.38
N GLY A 174 0.87 -15.67 5.47
CA GLY A 174 -0.11 -16.43 4.68
C GLY A 174 -0.89 -15.59 3.66
N ARG A 175 -0.44 -14.37 3.34
CA ARG A 175 -1.14 -13.45 2.42
C ARG A 175 -0.78 -13.65 0.96
N VAL A 176 0.29 -14.40 0.65
CA VAL A 176 0.72 -14.67 -0.73
C VAL A 176 0.34 -16.09 -1.13
N SER A 177 -0.56 -16.21 -2.11
CA SER A 177 -0.92 -17.49 -2.71
C SER A 177 0.12 -17.93 -3.75
N GLY A 178 0.21 -19.25 -3.99
CA GLY A 178 1.16 -19.82 -4.97
C GLY A 178 2.63 -19.82 -4.54
N LEU A 179 2.97 -19.30 -3.37
CA LEU A 179 4.36 -19.14 -2.90
C LEU A 179 5.07 -20.52 -2.76
N ALA A 180 4.37 -21.54 -2.28
CA ALA A 180 4.93 -22.89 -2.11
C ALA A 180 5.37 -23.52 -3.44
N ALA A 181 4.62 -23.31 -4.52
CA ALA A 181 4.93 -23.84 -5.85
C ALA A 181 6.18 -23.16 -6.45
N THR A 182 6.46 -21.92 -6.07
CA THR A 182 7.59 -21.13 -6.60
C THR A 182 8.91 -21.45 -5.89
N MET A 183 8.87 -21.96 -4.67
CA MET A 183 10.00 -22.05 -3.73
C MET A 183 10.86 -23.31 -3.84
N GLY A 184 10.70 -24.16 -4.85
CA GLY A 184 11.44 -25.43 -4.96
C GLY A 184 12.93 -25.35 -4.61
N GLY A 185 13.28 -25.51 -3.34
CA GLY A 185 14.58 -25.90 -2.76
C GLY A 185 15.87 -25.15 -3.12
N PHE A 186 15.84 -24.10 -3.92
CA PHE A 186 17.05 -23.41 -4.40
C PHE A 186 17.33 -22.11 -3.64
N ILE A 187 18.59 -21.90 -3.28
CA ILE A 187 19.09 -20.67 -2.67
C ILE A 187 19.11 -19.53 -3.70
N GLY A 188 18.69 -18.32 -3.30
CA GLY A 188 18.76 -17.12 -4.14
C GLY A 188 17.61 -16.94 -5.14
N ILE A 189 16.54 -17.76 -5.02
CA ILE A 189 15.31 -17.57 -5.80
C ILE A 189 14.49 -16.44 -5.17
N ARG A 190 13.98 -15.57 -6.04
CA ARG A 190 13.04 -14.49 -5.70
C ARG A 190 11.75 -14.68 -6.46
N PRO A 191 10.66 -15.02 -5.78
CA PRO A 191 9.35 -15.07 -6.43
C PRO A 191 8.96 -13.66 -6.89
N ILE A 192 8.40 -13.59 -8.07
CA ILE A 192 7.73 -12.38 -8.55
C ILE A 192 6.27 -12.49 -8.13
N ILE A 193 5.82 -11.49 -7.41
CA ILE A 193 4.48 -11.43 -6.82
C ILE A 193 3.79 -10.19 -7.39
N TYR A 194 2.49 -10.31 -7.63
CA TYR A 194 1.65 -9.18 -8.02
C TYR A 194 0.34 -9.15 -7.22
N LEU A 195 -0.39 -8.05 -7.29
CA LEU A 195 -1.74 -7.96 -6.75
C LEU A 195 -2.74 -8.16 -7.89
N ASN A 196 -3.61 -9.15 -7.74
CA ASN A 196 -4.64 -9.45 -8.75
C ASN A 196 -5.85 -8.49 -8.64
N ASP A 197 -6.84 -8.66 -9.52
CA ASP A 197 -8.04 -7.81 -9.58
C ASP A 197 -8.90 -7.87 -8.29
N GLU A 198 -8.67 -8.86 -7.43
CA GLU A 198 -9.30 -8.96 -6.11
C GLU A 198 -8.45 -8.31 -5.00
N GLY A 199 -7.32 -7.67 -5.35
CA GLY A 199 -6.39 -7.09 -4.40
C GLY A 199 -5.62 -8.12 -3.56
N LYS A 200 -5.54 -9.37 -4.03
CA LYS A 200 -4.81 -10.47 -3.37
C LYS A 200 -3.42 -10.64 -3.97
N MET A 201 -2.45 -10.94 -3.12
CA MET A 201 -1.07 -11.21 -3.55
C MET A 201 -0.94 -12.63 -4.12
N VAL A 202 -0.42 -12.74 -5.34
CA VAL A 202 -0.23 -14.00 -6.06
C VAL A 202 1.20 -14.10 -6.58
N SER A 203 1.87 -15.22 -6.33
CA SER A 203 3.18 -15.51 -6.93
C SER A 203 2.99 -16.05 -8.35
N ILE A 204 3.56 -15.35 -9.35
CA ILE A 204 3.35 -15.61 -10.77
C ILE A 204 4.62 -16.09 -11.50
N GLY A 205 5.77 -16.01 -10.83
CA GLY A 205 7.04 -16.38 -11.44
C GLY A 205 8.17 -16.33 -10.43
N LYS A 206 9.38 -16.51 -10.91
CA LYS A 206 10.58 -16.45 -10.10
C LYS A 206 11.79 -16.01 -10.92
N GLU A 207 12.71 -15.33 -10.27
CA GLU A 207 14.03 -15.00 -10.83
C GLU A 207 15.14 -15.47 -9.91
N THR A 208 16.33 -15.69 -10.49
CA THR A 208 17.51 -16.04 -9.72
C THR A 208 18.43 -14.82 -9.59
N GLY A 209 18.62 -14.35 -8.36
CA GLY A 209 19.44 -13.16 -8.07
C GLY A 209 18.67 -11.84 -8.19
N ARG A 210 19.13 -10.82 -7.43
CA ARG A 210 18.50 -9.48 -7.37
C ARG A 210 18.49 -8.76 -8.72
N ALA A 211 19.61 -8.78 -9.44
CA ALA A 211 19.71 -8.06 -10.70
C ALA A 211 18.68 -8.51 -11.72
N LYS A 212 18.44 -9.83 -11.84
CA LYS A 212 17.41 -10.36 -12.73
C LYS A 212 15.99 -10.03 -12.24
N ALA A 213 15.78 -10.07 -10.92
CA ALA A 213 14.48 -9.72 -10.35
C ALA A 213 14.14 -8.24 -10.57
N ILE A 214 15.09 -7.30 -10.37
CA ILE A 214 14.91 -5.87 -10.69
C ILE A 214 14.61 -5.70 -12.17
N ALA A 215 15.43 -6.29 -13.06
CA ALA A 215 15.23 -6.20 -14.51
C ALA A 215 13.84 -6.74 -14.92
N ARG A 216 13.34 -7.79 -14.24
CA ARG A 216 12.00 -8.33 -14.47
C ARG A 216 10.90 -7.33 -14.07
N LEU A 217 11.03 -6.65 -12.92
CA LEU A 217 10.07 -5.62 -12.51
C LEU A 217 10.05 -4.45 -13.52
N VAL A 218 11.21 -4.00 -13.97
CA VAL A 218 11.33 -2.94 -14.99
C VAL A 218 10.75 -3.40 -16.33
N GLN A 219 10.94 -4.68 -16.69
CA GLN A 219 10.37 -5.25 -17.91
C GLN A 219 8.83 -5.23 -17.89
N TYR A 220 8.18 -5.47 -16.73
CA TYR A 220 6.73 -5.32 -16.63
C TYR A 220 6.26 -3.89 -16.91
N VAL A 221 7.01 -2.87 -16.47
CA VAL A 221 6.70 -1.48 -16.80
C VAL A 221 6.80 -1.23 -18.31
N GLU A 222 7.79 -1.82 -18.98
CA GLU A 222 7.97 -1.69 -20.43
C GLU A 222 6.86 -2.42 -21.21
N ASP A 223 6.50 -3.63 -20.79
CA ASP A 223 5.55 -4.49 -21.51
C ASP A 223 4.08 -4.05 -21.33
N LEU A 224 3.73 -3.55 -20.13
CA LEU A 224 2.35 -3.29 -19.74
C LEU A 224 2.02 -1.81 -19.58
N GLY A 225 3.03 -0.96 -19.41
CA GLY A 225 2.84 0.46 -19.11
C GLY A 225 2.10 1.20 -20.21
N GLU A 226 1.16 2.05 -19.82
CA GLU A 226 0.43 2.98 -20.68
C GLU A 226 0.55 4.37 -20.06
N ASP A 227 0.90 5.35 -20.89
CA ASP A 227 1.07 6.75 -20.46
C ASP A 227 1.97 6.92 -19.21
N VAL A 228 3.00 6.08 -19.08
CA VAL A 228 3.86 5.99 -17.88
C VAL A 228 4.43 7.35 -17.46
N LYS A 229 4.69 8.26 -18.44
CA LYS A 229 5.18 9.61 -18.17
C LYS A 229 4.10 10.59 -17.72
N ALA A 230 2.83 10.30 -17.97
CA ALA A 230 1.72 11.14 -17.52
C ALA A 230 1.34 10.87 -16.05
N HIS A 231 1.81 9.76 -15.50
CA HIS A 231 1.55 9.32 -14.14
C HIS A 231 2.84 9.23 -13.33
N ARG A 232 2.72 8.94 -12.03
CA ARG A 232 3.85 8.62 -11.15
C ARG A 232 4.21 7.14 -11.29
N VAL A 233 5.50 6.83 -11.31
CA VAL A 233 5.99 5.48 -11.06
C VAL A 233 6.44 5.42 -9.61
N LEU A 234 5.86 4.52 -8.81
CA LEU A 234 6.16 4.38 -7.40
C LEU A 234 7.08 3.17 -7.17
N ILE A 235 8.16 3.38 -6.43
CA ILE A 235 9.05 2.32 -5.94
C ILE A 235 8.89 2.23 -4.43
N GLY A 236 8.23 1.17 -3.95
CA GLY A 236 8.18 0.87 -2.52
C GLY A 236 9.30 -0.09 -2.14
N HIS A 237 10.03 0.20 -1.04
CA HIS A 237 11.09 -0.71 -0.57
C HIS A 237 11.08 -0.86 0.95
N SER A 238 11.51 -2.04 1.44
CA SER A 238 11.66 -2.33 2.85
C SER A 238 13.13 -2.27 3.27
N ASP A 239 13.61 -1.05 3.51
CA ASP A 239 14.97 -0.71 3.96
C ASP A 239 16.09 -1.29 3.07
N CYS A 240 15.95 -1.08 1.75
CA CYS A 240 16.94 -1.45 0.74
C CYS A 240 17.10 -0.34 -0.33
N PRO A 241 17.55 0.85 0.06
CA PRO A 241 17.63 2.02 -0.83
C PRO A 241 18.56 1.81 -2.03
N ASP A 242 19.59 1.01 -1.89
CA ASP A 242 20.49 0.61 -2.98
C ASP A 242 19.78 -0.16 -4.09
N ILE A 243 18.87 -1.07 -3.71
CA ILE A 243 18.07 -1.85 -4.67
C ILE A 243 17.04 -0.94 -5.33
N ALA A 244 16.42 -0.04 -4.58
CA ALA A 244 15.47 0.94 -5.10
C ALA A 244 16.13 1.91 -6.08
N ALA A 245 17.33 2.42 -5.76
CA ALA A 245 18.10 3.29 -6.64
C ALA A 245 18.48 2.61 -7.96
N GLU A 246 18.84 1.32 -7.92
CA GLU A 246 19.12 0.56 -9.14
C GLU A 246 17.86 0.38 -10.01
N ALA A 247 16.71 0.12 -9.41
CA ALA A 247 15.44 0.04 -10.14
C ALA A 247 15.07 1.39 -10.78
N GLU A 248 15.22 2.49 -10.04
CA GLU A 248 14.99 3.85 -10.55
C GLU A 248 15.92 4.17 -11.71
N ARG A 249 17.22 3.84 -11.60
CA ARG A 249 18.20 4.03 -12.66
C ARG A 249 17.76 3.31 -13.95
N GLN A 250 17.39 2.02 -13.86
CA GLN A 250 16.92 1.25 -15.01
C GLN A 250 15.63 1.81 -15.62
N LEU A 251 14.68 2.25 -14.80
CA LEU A 251 13.47 2.92 -15.29
C LEU A 251 13.80 4.20 -16.05
N LYS A 252 14.66 5.06 -15.50
CA LYS A 252 15.06 6.31 -16.15
C LYS A 252 15.91 6.10 -17.40
N GLU A 253 16.67 5.04 -17.47
CA GLU A 253 17.39 4.66 -18.72
C GLU A 253 16.42 4.26 -19.84
N LYS A 254 15.32 3.57 -19.51
CA LYS A 254 14.33 3.11 -20.49
C LYS A 254 13.35 4.21 -20.90
N PHE A 255 12.84 4.98 -19.94
CA PHE A 255 11.74 5.91 -20.16
C PHE A 255 12.17 7.38 -20.22
N GLY A 256 13.43 7.69 -19.92
CA GLY A 256 14.01 9.04 -19.90
C GLY A 256 14.22 9.58 -18.49
N GLN A 257 15.20 10.49 -18.37
CA GLN A 257 15.60 11.08 -17.07
C GLN A 257 14.49 11.95 -16.44
N ASP A 258 13.52 12.36 -17.22
CA ASP A 258 12.34 13.15 -16.83
C ASP A 258 11.19 12.29 -16.27
N LEU A 259 11.34 10.98 -16.22
CA LEU A 259 10.34 10.09 -15.62
C LEU A 259 10.10 10.46 -14.15
N ASN A 260 8.85 10.68 -13.81
CA ASN A 260 8.44 11.01 -12.44
C ASN A 260 8.43 9.74 -11.57
N VAL A 261 9.55 9.45 -10.93
CA VAL A 261 9.69 8.32 -10.00
C VAL A 261 9.67 8.83 -8.57
N ILE A 262 8.82 8.24 -7.74
CA ILE A 262 8.76 8.48 -6.30
C ILE A 262 9.16 7.18 -5.60
N THR A 263 10.13 7.26 -4.71
CA THR A 263 10.58 6.14 -3.90
C THR A 263 10.13 6.36 -2.45
N ASN A 264 9.47 5.35 -1.88
CA ASN A 264 8.99 5.37 -0.50
C ASN A 264 9.41 4.12 0.27
N VAL A 265 9.47 4.26 1.59
CA VAL A 265 9.75 3.13 2.48
C VAL A 265 8.43 2.50 2.92
N VAL A 266 8.37 1.18 2.84
CA VAL A 266 7.21 0.40 3.31
C VAL A 266 7.03 0.60 4.80
N ASN A 267 5.82 0.93 5.22
CA ASN A 267 5.43 1.15 6.62
C ASN A 267 5.64 -0.10 7.50
N PRO A 268 5.71 0.03 8.85
CA PRO A 268 6.04 -1.09 9.72
C PRO A 268 4.96 -2.18 9.76
N THR A 269 3.69 -1.84 9.55
CA THR A 269 2.59 -2.81 9.57
C THR A 269 2.72 -3.78 8.40
N ILE A 270 2.85 -3.26 7.18
CA ILE A 270 3.10 -4.10 5.99
C ILE A 270 4.51 -4.69 6.03
N GLY A 271 5.51 -3.95 6.53
CA GLY A 271 6.87 -4.44 6.76
C GLY A 271 6.93 -5.71 7.60
N SER A 272 6.03 -5.86 8.57
CA SER A 272 5.87 -7.07 9.39
C SER A 272 5.49 -8.32 8.56
N HIS A 273 4.92 -8.14 7.38
CA HIS A 273 4.52 -9.21 6.47
C HIS A 273 5.50 -9.47 5.35
N CYS A 274 6.22 -8.45 4.87
CA CYS A 274 7.17 -8.61 3.76
C CYS A 274 8.62 -8.80 4.22
N GLY A 275 8.95 -8.33 5.44
CA GLY A 275 10.32 -8.34 5.94
C GLY A 275 11.24 -7.35 5.23
N PRO A 276 12.53 -7.33 5.58
CA PRO A 276 13.52 -6.47 4.94
C PRO A 276 13.85 -6.91 3.51
N ASN A 277 14.36 -5.98 2.70
CA ASN A 277 14.82 -6.19 1.32
C ASN A 277 13.70 -6.67 0.35
N ALA A 278 12.47 -6.23 0.57
CA ALA A 278 11.43 -6.30 -0.44
C ALA A 278 11.43 -5.01 -1.27
N ILE A 279 11.11 -5.13 -2.55
CA ILE A 279 10.95 -4.00 -3.47
C ILE A 279 9.80 -4.26 -4.43
N GLY A 280 8.98 -3.24 -4.67
CA GLY A 280 7.89 -3.27 -5.63
C GLY A 280 7.88 -2.02 -6.50
N ILE A 281 7.37 -2.17 -7.72
CA ILE A 281 7.16 -1.06 -8.66
C ILE A 281 5.67 -1.03 -9.02
N CYS A 282 5.03 0.12 -8.78
CA CYS A 282 3.68 0.44 -9.23
C CYS A 282 3.73 1.48 -10.33
N PHE A 283 2.93 1.30 -11.37
CA PHE A 283 2.88 2.18 -12.53
C PHE A 283 1.47 2.18 -13.15
N HIS A 284 1.20 3.10 -14.07
CA HIS A 284 -0.03 3.09 -14.85
C HIS A 284 0.10 2.20 -16.09
N ALA A 285 -0.92 1.38 -16.35
CA ALA A 285 -0.98 0.39 -17.40
C ALA A 285 -2.39 0.33 -18.02
N LYS A 286 -2.57 -0.47 -19.05
CA LYS A 286 -3.91 -0.71 -19.63
C LYS A 286 -4.84 -1.46 -18.67
N HIS A 287 -4.28 -2.32 -17.87
CA HIS A 287 -4.95 -3.15 -16.86
C HIS A 287 -3.90 -3.68 -15.87
N ARG A 288 -4.34 -4.24 -14.77
CA ARG A 288 -3.49 -4.98 -13.83
C ARG A 288 -2.97 -6.28 -14.43
#